data_3d517692ff7943ca0b2bd3d5ee218b29
#
_entry.id   3d517692ff7943ca0b2bd3d5ee218b29
#
_cell.length_a   1.000
_cell.length_b   1.000
_cell.length_c   1.000
_cell.angle_alpha   90.00
_cell.angle_beta   90.00
_cell.angle_gamma   90.00
#
_symmetry.space_group_name_H-M   'P 1'
#
loop_
_entity.id
_entity.type
_entity.pdbx_description
1 polymer ?
#
loop_
_entity_poly.entity_id
_entity_poly.type
_entity_poly.pdbx_seq_one_letter_code
_entity_poly.pdbx_strand_id
1 'polypeptide(L)'
;MAESKEAIWQRAGGFGVDIPFVTLLGFELTQFEGGQSEIVFAPKPEHLNSFSVTHGGALMTLLDVSMATAARSQLPEMGVVTIEMKTSFMQPAIPGSGPLVAKGVLMHRTATMAFTQSTVFDGAGRACAHATGTFKYLKRLPSGAKSTHSLNTASGQVSTD
;
A
#
# COMPACT_ATOMS: atom_id res chain seq x y z
N MET A 1 21.13 6.87 19.60
CA MET A 1 20.22 8.01 19.45
C MET A 1 18.97 7.55 18.73
N ALA A 2 17.80 7.90 19.24
CA ALA A 2 16.56 7.58 18.54
C ALA A 2 16.46 8.45 17.27
N GLU A 3 16.12 7.82 16.17
CA GLU A 3 15.88 8.51 14.89
C GLU A 3 14.70 9.48 15.02
N SER A 4 14.78 10.67 14.42
CA SER A 4 13.69 11.64 14.49
C SER A 4 12.46 11.11 13.74
N LYS A 5 11.26 11.51 14.19
CA LYS A 5 10.01 11.14 13.51
C LYS A 5 10.04 11.57 12.04
N GLU A 6 10.57 12.76 11.73
CA GLU A 6 10.74 13.27 10.38
C GLU A 6 11.59 12.36 9.49
N ALA A 7 12.74 11.87 10.02
CA ALA A 7 13.61 10.96 9.28
C ALA A 7 12.92 9.62 8.98
N ILE A 8 12.13 9.10 9.93
CA ILE A 8 11.33 7.88 9.72
C ILE A 8 10.29 8.09 8.63
N TRP A 9 9.57 9.22 8.66
CA TRP A 9 8.57 9.54 7.64
C TRP A 9 9.18 9.66 6.24
N GLN A 10 10.31 10.33 6.12
CA GLN A 10 11.00 10.48 4.84
C GLN A 10 11.53 9.14 4.31
N ARG A 11 12.16 8.34 5.15
CA ARG A 11 12.71 7.03 4.76
C ARG A 11 11.61 6.04 4.36
N ALA A 12 10.49 6.06 5.04
CA ALA A 12 9.36 5.17 4.79
C ALA A 12 8.46 5.63 3.63
N GLY A 13 8.90 6.54 2.76
CA GLY A 13 8.10 7.03 1.64
C GLY A 13 6.81 7.74 2.09
N GLY A 14 6.83 8.40 3.24
CA GLY A 14 5.67 9.09 3.81
C GLY A 14 4.70 8.21 4.60
N PHE A 15 4.93 6.89 4.70
CA PHE A 15 4.04 5.98 5.44
C PHE A 15 4.22 6.01 6.96
N GLY A 16 5.31 6.60 7.44
CA GLY A 16 5.61 6.72 8.88
C GLY A 16 6.01 5.40 9.55
N VAL A 17 5.98 4.31 8.82
CA VAL A 17 6.41 2.97 9.23
C VAL A 17 7.15 2.31 8.08
N ASP A 18 8.08 1.43 8.41
CA ASP A 18 8.74 0.63 7.40
C ASP A 18 7.82 -0.53 6.98
N ILE A 19 7.46 -0.52 5.71
CA ILE A 19 6.72 -1.61 5.07
C ILE A 19 7.65 -2.16 3.97
N PRO A 20 8.40 -3.24 4.24
CA PRO A 20 9.49 -3.67 3.37
C PRO A 20 9.09 -3.82 1.90
N PHE A 21 7.92 -4.40 1.62
CA PHE A 21 7.45 -4.59 0.25
C PHE A 21 7.09 -3.26 -0.43
N VAL A 22 6.50 -2.31 0.29
CA VAL A 22 6.19 -0.96 -0.22
C VAL A 22 7.49 -0.19 -0.51
N THR A 23 8.46 -0.31 0.40
CA THR A 23 9.79 0.28 0.23
C THR A 23 10.52 -0.32 -0.98
N LEU A 24 10.44 -1.64 -1.17
CA LEU A 24 11.02 -2.33 -2.33
C LEU A 24 10.45 -1.81 -3.66
N LEU A 25 9.14 -1.56 -3.71
CA LEU A 25 8.47 -1.03 -4.90
C LEU A 25 8.72 0.48 -5.09
N GLY A 26 9.12 1.19 -4.04
CA GLY A 26 9.39 2.63 -4.09
C GLY A 26 8.12 3.49 -4.12
N PHE A 27 7.06 3.06 -3.45
CA PHE A 27 5.84 3.85 -3.31
C PHE A 27 6.07 5.05 -2.39
N GLU A 28 5.51 6.19 -2.75
CA GLU A 28 5.55 7.43 -1.97
C GLU A 28 4.14 7.90 -1.64
N LEU A 29 3.85 8.05 -0.34
CA LEU A 29 2.57 8.54 0.13
C LEU A 29 2.56 10.07 0.13
N THR A 30 1.65 10.68 -0.62
CA THR A 30 1.53 12.14 -0.77
C THR A 30 0.29 12.72 -0.13
N GLN A 31 -0.75 11.89 0.14
CA GLN A 31 -1.95 12.30 0.86
C GLN A 31 -2.41 11.20 1.82
N PHE A 32 -2.76 11.59 3.05
CA PHE A 32 -3.22 10.69 4.10
C PHE A 32 -4.14 11.43 5.07
N GLU A 33 -5.39 11.61 4.70
CA GLU A 33 -6.36 12.32 5.53
C GLU A 33 -7.81 12.09 5.09
N GLY A 34 -8.74 12.18 6.03
CA GLY A 34 -10.18 12.29 5.74
C GLY A 34 -10.78 11.12 4.96
N GLY A 35 -10.22 9.92 5.05
CA GLY A 35 -10.67 8.77 4.27
C GLY A 35 -10.11 8.77 2.84
N GLN A 36 -9.07 9.57 2.57
CA GLN A 36 -8.41 9.65 1.27
C GLN A 36 -6.93 9.35 1.39
N SER A 37 -6.37 8.80 0.33
CA SER A 37 -4.93 8.61 0.16
C SER A 37 -4.52 8.89 -1.28
N GLU A 38 -3.27 9.34 -1.43
CA GLU A 38 -2.64 9.42 -2.72
C GLU A 38 -1.23 8.82 -2.62
N ILE A 39 -0.91 7.93 -3.54
CA ILE A 39 0.39 7.26 -3.60
C ILE A 39 0.96 7.41 -5.00
N VAL A 40 2.20 7.85 -5.07
CA VAL A 40 2.97 7.99 -6.30
C VAL A 40 3.88 6.79 -6.49
N PHE A 41 3.94 6.28 -7.71
CA PHE A 41 4.77 5.14 -8.09
C PHE A 41 5.43 5.40 -9.44
N ALA A 42 6.76 5.37 -9.48
CA ALA A 42 7.56 5.43 -10.70
C ALA A 42 8.07 4.02 -11.03
N PRO A 43 7.41 3.27 -11.97
CA PRO A 43 7.84 1.92 -12.31
C PRO A 43 9.28 1.90 -12.86
N LYS A 44 10.06 0.93 -12.38
CA LYS A 44 11.40 0.61 -12.88
C LYS A 44 11.36 -0.62 -13.79
N PRO A 45 12.42 -0.94 -14.53
CA PRO A 45 12.45 -2.11 -15.41
C PRO A 45 12.02 -3.43 -14.74
N GLU A 46 12.39 -3.65 -13.49
CA GLU A 46 12.01 -4.83 -12.70
C GLU A 46 10.53 -4.92 -12.36
N HIS A 47 9.78 -3.84 -12.56
CA HIS A 47 8.34 -3.78 -12.32
C HIS A 47 7.50 -4.05 -13.58
N LEU A 48 8.15 -4.32 -14.70
CA LEU A 48 7.50 -4.50 -15.99
C LEU A 48 7.18 -5.99 -16.27
N ASN A 49 6.16 -6.20 -17.10
CA ASN A 49 5.84 -7.52 -17.63
C ASN A 49 6.54 -7.77 -18.97
N SER A 50 6.28 -8.91 -19.59
CA SER A 50 6.85 -9.31 -20.91
C SER A 50 6.49 -8.38 -22.07
N PHE A 51 5.50 -7.51 -21.91
CA PHE A 51 5.12 -6.48 -22.90
C PHE A 51 5.73 -5.11 -22.60
N SER A 52 6.67 -5.02 -21.65
CA SER A 52 7.31 -3.77 -21.20
C SER A 52 6.33 -2.72 -20.68
N VAL A 53 5.20 -3.14 -20.14
CA VAL A 53 4.28 -2.29 -19.40
C VAL A 53 4.29 -2.70 -17.92
N THR A 54 3.84 -1.80 -17.05
CA THR A 54 3.82 -2.07 -15.62
C THR A 54 3.03 -3.34 -15.31
N HIS A 55 3.66 -4.27 -14.60
CA HIS A 55 3.06 -5.56 -14.27
C HIS A 55 1.78 -5.39 -13.45
N GLY A 56 0.74 -6.15 -13.79
CA GLY A 56 -0.53 -6.10 -13.08
C GLY A 56 -0.42 -6.35 -11.58
N GLY A 57 0.52 -7.21 -11.15
CA GLY A 57 0.81 -7.45 -9.73
C GLY A 57 1.32 -6.19 -9.01
N ALA A 58 2.14 -5.35 -9.66
CA ALA A 58 2.58 -4.08 -9.12
C ALA A 58 1.40 -3.09 -8.99
N LEU A 59 0.53 -3.04 -9.99
CA LEU A 59 -0.68 -2.22 -9.96
C LEU A 59 -1.67 -2.69 -8.88
N MET A 60 -1.84 -4.00 -8.71
CA MET A 60 -2.67 -4.55 -7.63
C MET A 60 -2.12 -4.18 -6.25
N THR A 61 -0.81 -4.26 -6.06
CA THR A 61 -0.17 -3.84 -4.81
C THR A 61 -0.37 -2.35 -4.56
N LEU A 62 -0.22 -1.52 -5.58
CA LEU A 62 -0.43 -0.08 -5.49
C LEU A 62 -1.88 0.25 -5.09
N LEU A 63 -2.87 -0.42 -5.70
CA LEU A 63 -4.29 -0.30 -5.38
C LEU A 63 -4.59 -0.77 -3.95
N ASP A 64 -4.06 -1.92 -3.55
CA ASP A 64 -4.23 -2.47 -2.20
C ASP A 64 -3.70 -1.52 -1.13
N VAL A 65 -2.47 -1.04 -1.29
CA VAL A 65 -1.82 -0.12 -0.34
C VAL A 65 -2.56 1.21 -0.28
N SER A 66 -3.02 1.75 -1.40
CA SER A 66 -3.79 3.01 -1.40
C SER A 66 -5.13 2.86 -0.70
N MET A 67 -5.85 1.76 -0.90
CA MET A 67 -7.11 1.49 -0.22
C MET A 67 -6.90 1.27 1.30
N ALA A 68 -5.89 0.50 1.68
CA ALA A 68 -5.52 0.28 3.07
C ALA A 68 -5.14 1.60 3.77
N THR A 69 -4.41 2.45 3.08
CA THR A 69 -3.99 3.76 3.59
C THR A 69 -5.17 4.71 3.74
N ALA A 70 -6.09 4.74 2.76
CA ALA A 70 -7.33 5.51 2.86
C ALA A 70 -8.18 5.07 4.06
N ALA A 71 -8.32 3.76 4.27
CA ALA A 71 -9.03 3.21 5.43
C ALA A 71 -8.40 3.66 6.76
N ARG A 72 -7.07 3.64 6.84
CA ARG A 72 -6.33 4.04 8.04
C ARG A 72 -6.35 5.55 8.30
N SER A 73 -6.58 6.38 7.29
CA SER A 73 -6.50 7.83 7.45
C SER A 73 -7.50 8.40 8.45
N GLN A 74 -8.61 7.70 8.73
CA GLN A 74 -9.57 8.06 9.77
C GLN A 74 -9.30 7.39 11.13
N LEU A 75 -8.50 6.32 11.15
CA LEU A 75 -8.11 5.58 12.36
C LEU A 75 -6.62 5.25 12.30
N PRO A 76 -5.73 6.27 12.32
CA PRO A 76 -4.30 6.07 12.08
C PRO A 76 -3.60 5.19 13.11
N GLU A 77 -4.18 5.05 14.30
CA GLU A 77 -3.71 4.16 15.35
C GLU A 77 -4.05 2.68 15.12
N MET A 78 -4.99 2.39 14.20
CA MET A 78 -5.36 1.02 13.87
C MET A 78 -4.53 0.49 12.71
N GLY A 79 -4.23 -0.80 12.75
CA GLY A 79 -3.77 -1.54 11.57
C GLY A 79 -4.95 -1.93 10.69
N VAL A 80 -4.68 -2.33 9.46
CA VAL A 80 -5.67 -2.96 8.59
C VAL A 80 -5.06 -4.17 7.90
N VAL A 81 -5.91 -5.15 7.61
CA VAL A 81 -5.58 -6.29 6.74
C VAL A 81 -6.61 -6.40 5.64
N THR A 82 -6.16 -6.74 4.46
CA THR A 82 -7.01 -6.95 3.29
C THR A 82 -7.82 -8.23 3.47
N ILE A 83 -9.14 -8.15 3.31
CA ILE A 83 -10.04 -9.31 3.31
C ILE A 83 -10.25 -9.79 1.87
N GLU A 84 -10.55 -8.86 0.97
CA GLU A 84 -10.70 -9.14 -0.45
C GLU A 84 -10.51 -7.86 -1.25
N MET A 85 -10.16 -8.01 -2.50
CA MET A 85 -10.20 -6.93 -3.48
C MET A 85 -10.58 -7.47 -4.84
N LYS A 86 -11.25 -6.64 -5.62
CA LYS A 86 -11.55 -6.89 -7.02
C LYS A 86 -10.89 -5.80 -7.85
N THR A 87 -10.10 -6.19 -8.83
CA THR A 87 -9.35 -5.27 -9.69
C THR A 87 -9.78 -5.42 -11.14
N SER A 88 -9.94 -4.29 -11.82
CA SER A 88 -10.11 -4.21 -13.27
C SER A 88 -8.93 -3.44 -13.86
N PHE A 89 -8.29 -4.03 -14.88
CA PHE A 89 -7.23 -3.40 -15.66
C PHE A 89 -7.84 -2.89 -16.95
N MET A 90 -7.84 -1.59 -17.16
CA MET A 90 -8.56 -0.94 -18.26
C MET A 90 -7.64 -0.51 -19.39
N GLN A 91 -6.43 -0.06 -19.06
CA GLN A 91 -5.42 0.41 -20.01
C GLN A 91 -4.03 0.04 -19.54
N PRO A 92 -3.07 -0.20 -20.48
CA PRO A 92 -1.68 -0.41 -20.12
C PRO A 92 -1.10 0.81 -19.40
N ALA A 93 -0.43 0.59 -18.28
CA ALA A 93 0.36 1.62 -17.59
C ALA A 93 1.77 1.61 -18.20
N ILE A 94 1.97 2.43 -19.23
CA ILE A 94 3.22 2.49 -20.00
C ILE A 94 4.22 3.39 -19.27
N PRO A 95 5.46 2.89 -18.99
CA PRO A 95 6.51 3.71 -18.40
C PRO A 95 6.92 4.87 -19.32
N GLY A 96 7.40 5.97 -18.71
CA GLY A 96 7.96 7.12 -19.43
C GLY A 96 7.00 8.28 -19.68
N SER A 97 5.69 8.13 -19.41
CA SER A 97 4.71 9.22 -19.47
C SER A 97 4.59 9.99 -18.15
N GLY A 98 5.43 9.70 -17.18
CA GLY A 98 5.39 10.23 -15.82
C GLY A 98 5.01 9.14 -14.81
N PRO A 99 5.03 9.44 -13.51
CA PRO A 99 4.70 8.48 -12.48
C PRO A 99 3.21 8.10 -12.53
N LEU A 100 2.92 6.91 -12.02
CA LEU A 100 1.55 6.47 -11.74
C LEU A 100 1.10 7.07 -10.41
N VAL A 101 -0.17 7.41 -10.32
CA VAL A 101 -0.79 7.94 -9.10
C VAL A 101 -2.00 7.12 -8.75
N ALA A 102 -1.98 6.50 -7.58
CA ALA A 102 -3.15 5.82 -7.02
C ALA A 102 -3.90 6.73 -6.07
N LYS A 103 -5.21 6.84 -6.23
CA LYS A 103 -6.10 7.61 -5.36
C LYS A 103 -7.07 6.67 -4.67
N GLY A 104 -6.86 6.46 -3.38
CA GLY A 104 -7.70 5.63 -2.52
C GLY A 104 -8.76 6.44 -1.80
N VAL A 105 -9.94 5.85 -1.64
CA VAL A 105 -11.08 6.46 -0.96
C VAL A 105 -11.73 5.44 -0.02
N LEU A 106 -11.93 5.83 1.22
CA LEU A 106 -12.78 5.11 2.16
C LEU A 106 -14.23 5.50 1.89
N MET A 107 -15.00 4.56 1.37
CA MET A 107 -16.41 4.77 1.03
C MET A 107 -17.31 4.69 2.26
N HIS A 108 -17.05 3.71 3.12
CA HIS A 108 -17.80 3.45 4.33
C HIS A 108 -16.95 2.64 5.30
N ARG A 109 -17.18 2.82 6.59
CA ARG A 109 -16.59 1.96 7.62
C ARG A 109 -17.58 1.62 8.73
N THR A 110 -17.36 0.48 9.33
CA THR A 110 -17.94 0.08 10.62
C THR A 110 -16.88 0.20 11.71
N ALA A 111 -17.16 -0.27 12.90
CA ALA A 111 -16.17 -0.34 13.97
C ALA A 111 -14.98 -1.27 13.64
N THR A 112 -15.20 -2.27 12.78
CA THR A 112 -14.21 -3.33 12.50
C THR A 112 -13.87 -3.50 11.03
N MET A 113 -14.63 -2.92 10.11
CA MET A 113 -14.48 -3.11 8.66
C MET A 113 -14.42 -1.78 7.92
N ALA A 114 -13.67 -1.75 6.83
CA ALA A 114 -13.61 -0.65 5.88
C ALA A 114 -13.95 -1.13 4.48
N PHE A 115 -14.75 -0.36 3.77
CA PHE A 115 -15.11 -0.56 2.37
C PHE A 115 -14.50 0.57 1.55
N THR A 116 -13.68 0.24 0.59
CA THR A 116 -12.79 1.18 -0.09
C THR A 116 -12.81 1.01 -1.59
N GLN A 117 -12.35 2.01 -2.29
CA GLN A 117 -12.02 1.95 -3.71
C GLN A 117 -10.73 2.70 -4.00
N SER A 118 -10.10 2.38 -5.11
CA SER A 118 -8.93 3.11 -5.60
C SER A 118 -8.85 3.05 -7.11
N THR A 119 -8.28 4.11 -7.70
CA THR A 119 -8.00 4.18 -9.14
C THR A 119 -6.54 4.57 -9.34
N VAL A 120 -5.86 3.89 -10.24
CA VAL A 120 -4.51 4.25 -10.70
C VAL A 120 -4.64 5.07 -11.98
N PHE A 121 -4.01 6.22 -11.99
CA PHE A 121 -3.89 7.11 -13.15
C PHE A 121 -2.46 7.10 -13.69
N ASP A 122 -2.30 7.18 -15.00
CA ASP A 122 -1.00 7.36 -15.65
C ASP A 122 -0.55 8.83 -15.61
N GLY A 123 0.65 9.10 -16.13
CA GLY A 123 1.20 10.46 -16.18
C GLY A 123 0.41 11.45 -17.06
N ALA A 124 -0.49 10.96 -17.91
CA ALA A 124 -1.42 11.77 -18.70
C ALA A 124 -2.79 11.95 -18.01
N GLY A 125 -2.97 11.41 -16.80
CA GLY A 125 -4.22 11.47 -16.05
C GLY A 125 -5.30 10.49 -16.51
N ARG A 126 -4.95 9.46 -17.31
CA ARG A 126 -5.89 8.45 -17.75
C ARG A 126 -5.96 7.32 -16.72
N ALA A 127 -7.16 6.84 -16.41
CA ALA A 127 -7.36 5.72 -15.51
C ALA A 127 -6.87 4.40 -16.15
N CYS A 128 -5.89 3.76 -15.52
CA CYS A 128 -5.31 2.50 -15.99
C CYS A 128 -5.91 1.28 -15.31
N ALA A 129 -6.18 1.36 -14.02
CA ALA A 129 -6.74 0.29 -13.23
C ALA A 129 -7.63 0.84 -12.12
N HIS A 130 -8.61 0.05 -11.72
CA HIS A 130 -9.53 0.38 -10.64
C HIS A 130 -9.76 -0.84 -9.77
N ALA A 131 -9.91 -0.64 -8.48
CA ALA A 131 -10.27 -1.69 -7.53
C ALA A 131 -11.28 -1.22 -6.50
N THR A 132 -12.04 -2.18 -6.00
CA THR A 132 -12.76 -2.09 -4.73
C THR A 132 -12.17 -3.10 -3.76
N GLY A 133 -12.19 -2.80 -2.46
CA GLY A 133 -11.62 -3.68 -1.46
C GLY A 133 -12.29 -3.53 -0.11
N THR A 134 -12.27 -4.63 0.64
CA THR A 134 -12.73 -4.71 2.01
C THR A 134 -11.57 -5.00 2.92
N PHE A 135 -11.45 -4.25 4.00
CA PHE A 135 -10.37 -4.35 4.98
C PHE A 135 -10.94 -4.55 6.37
N LYS A 136 -10.19 -5.25 7.21
CA LYS A 136 -10.50 -5.40 8.63
C LYS A 136 -9.55 -4.55 9.45
N TYR A 137 -10.09 -3.74 10.37
CA TYR A 137 -9.30 -3.01 11.35
C TYR A 137 -8.77 -3.94 12.43
N LEU A 138 -7.50 -3.76 12.78
CA LEU A 138 -6.82 -4.47 13.86
C LEU A 138 -6.31 -3.46 14.88
N LYS A 139 -6.49 -3.78 16.15
CA LYS A 139 -5.84 -3.00 17.21
C LYS A 139 -4.34 -3.12 17.07
N ARG A 140 -3.64 -1.99 17.05
CA ARG A 140 -2.18 -2.01 17.13
C ARG A 140 -1.76 -2.55 18.48
N LEU A 141 -0.69 -3.32 18.48
CA LEU A 141 -0.01 -3.66 19.73
C LEU A 141 0.46 -2.37 20.40
N PRO A 142 0.41 -2.27 21.74
CA PRO A 142 0.93 -1.12 22.47
C PRO A 142 2.36 -0.80 22.01
N SER A 143 2.69 0.49 21.90
CA SER A 143 4.07 0.92 21.60
C SER A 143 5.00 0.38 22.68
N GLY A 144 5.98 -0.45 22.26
CA GLY A 144 6.87 -1.18 23.15
C GLY A 144 6.63 -2.70 23.17
N ALA A 145 5.49 -3.19 22.75
CA ALA A 145 5.40 -4.57 22.33
C ALA A 145 6.21 -4.69 21.04
N LYS A 146 7.49 -5.01 21.15
CA LYS A 146 8.29 -5.39 20.00
C LYS A 146 7.52 -6.51 19.34
N SER A 147 7.13 -6.33 18.10
CA SER A 147 6.81 -7.44 17.25
C SER A 147 8.08 -8.30 17.22
N THR A 148 8.12 -9.32 18.03
CA THR A 148 9.22 -10.27 18.13
C THR A 148 9.22 -11.24 16.96
N HIS A 149 8.38 -11.04 15.99
CA HIS A 149 8.51 -11.69 14.69
C HIS A 149 9.59 -10.97 13.87
N SER A 150 10.83 -11.07 14.36
CA SER A 150 11.93 -11.01 13.46
C SER A 150 11.80 -12.23 12.54
N LEU A 151 11.77 -12.01 11.25
CA LEU A 151 11.81 -13.08 10.24
C LEU A 151 13.05 -13.99 10.38
N ASN A 152 13.96 -13.67 11.28
CA ASN A 152 15.16 -14.43 11.59
C ASN A 152 14.96 -15.64 12.55
N THR A 153 13.78 -15.82 13.11
CA THR A 153 13.49 -16.99 13.95
C THR A 153 12.82 -18.14 13.21
N ALA A 154 12.58 -17.99 11.91
CA ALA A 154 12.05 -19.06 11.08
C ALA A 154 13.11 -20.01 10.52
N SER A 155 14.37 -19.89 10.92
CA SER A 155 15.43 -20.85 10.59
C SER A 155 15.62 -21.85 11.71
N GLY A 156 14.63 -22.66 12.00
CA GLY A 156 14.84 -23.70 12.99
C GLY A 156 13.57 -24.46 13.31
N GLN A 157 13.53 -25.65 12.77
CA GLN A 157 12.64 -26.75 13.13
C GLN A 157 11.33 -26.83 12.37
N VAL A 158 11.43 -27.37 11.16
CA VAL A 158 10.41 -28.30 10.68
C VAL A 158 10.55 -29.56 11.57
N SER A 159 9.68 -29.71 12.54
CA SER A 159 9.50 -31.01 13.18
C SER A 159 8.67 -31.86 12.23
N THR A 160 9.29 -32.85 11.69
CA THR A 160 8.62 -34.00 11.07
C THR A 160 8.04 -34.84 12.19
N ASP A 161 6.74 -34.79 12.36
CA ASP A 161 5.92 -35.87 12.90
C ASP A 161 4.62 -35.92 12.14
#